data_37f2e71aa629a20f028475cccb8adbd1
#
_entry.id   37f2e71aa629a20f028475cccb8adbd1
#
_cell.length_a   1.000
_cell.length_b   1.000
_cell.length_c   1.000
_cell.angle_alpha   90.00
_cell.angle_beta   90.00
_cell.angle_gamma   90.00
#
_symmetry.space_group_name_H-M   'P 1'
#
loop_
_entity.id
_entity.type
_entity.pdbx_description
1 polymer ?
#
loop_
_entity_poly.entity_id
_entity_poly.type
_entity_poly.pdbx_seq_one_letter_code
_entity_poly.pdbx_strand_id
1 'polypeptide(L)'
;MAFFSNAGINRLAAHFSVHQFAWSLSGAFFATFLLRNGMSPAAVLLCIAAVLGLRFALRPCVLITAAHIGLRSSLIVGTLLYAGQILALAIASGAGLVFYIAISALSDVFYWTSYHAFFAALGDVENRGAQLGARGLLATLASALGPGIGGVLLSSFGAWTAFSAGAAIELVAIVPLLRIAEPVITVQPWRQAFKAAREGVILFSTDGFITCALVFTWDMASFLAFDRRFDILGAVLSAAAVAGAIGGMLFGGFIDAGHTGRAVGFNAWVLAGLVVLKAACVGSPVAMITATVIGNALGGLYLPTLMTAVYNEAKASPCTLRFHFAAEGGWDAAGVVACLIGAAAWTAGLPPSFVLLLALLGIATQARLLWRRYDAHALAPSSD
;
A
#
# COMPACT_ATOMS: atom_id res chain seq x y z
N MET A 1 -7.98 19.04 -18.93
CA MET A 1 -6.64 18.65 -19.48
C MET A 1 -5.44 19.20 -18.68
N ALA A 2 -5.66 19.88 -17.59
CA ALA A 2 -4.59 20.36 -16.68
C ALA A 2 -3.76 19.22 -16.03
N PHE A 3 -4.32 18.02 -15.94
CA PHE A 3 -3.64 16.84 -15.41
C PHE A 3 -2.32 16.52 -16.15
N PHE A 4 -2.32 16.58 -17.49
CA PHE A 4 -1.13 16.24 -18.29
C PHE A 4 -0.08 17.35 -18.38
N SER A 5 -0.34 18.54 -17.81
CA SER A 5 0.60 19.65 -17.81
C SER A 5 1.81 19.45 -16.87
N ASN A 6 1.65 18.66 -15.79
CA ASN A 6 2.73 18.39 -14.83
C ASN A 6 3.55 17.15 -15.25
N ALA A 7 4.59 17.39 -16.06
CA ALA A 7 5.46 16.33 -16.58
C ALA A 7 6.17 15.52 -15.47
N GLY A 8 6.47 16.15 -14.33
CA GLY A 8 7.09 15.47 -13.17
C GLY A 8 6.13 14.44 -12.56
N ILE A 9 4.89 14.83 -12.31
CA ILE A 9 3.84 13.94 -11.78
C ILE A 9 3.54 12.80 -12.76
N ASN A 10 3.47 13.10 -14.07
CA ASN A 10 3.19 12.06 -15.08
C ASN A 10 4.29 11.00 -15.12
N ARG A 11 5.56 11.41 -15.04
CA ARG A 11 6.71 10.48 -14.98
C ARG A 11 6.70 9.68 -13.67
N LEU A 12 6.38 10.33 -12.55
CA LEU A 12 6.26 9.65 -11.25
C LEU A 12 5.09 8.65 -11.26
N ALA A 13 3.97 8.97 -11.91
CA ALA A 13 2.86 8.05 -12.11
C ALA A 13 3.23 6.87 -13.01
N ALA A 14 4.01 7.10 -14.07
CA ALA A 14 4.54 6.04 -14.93
C ALA A 14 5.48 5.10 -14.15
N HIS A 15 6.42 5.67 -13.37
CA HIS A 15 7.26 4.90 -12.44
C HIS A 15 6.41 4.02 -11.53
N PHE A 16 5.42 4.62 -10.85
CA PHE A 16 4.56 3.91 -9.91
C PHE A 16 3.75 2.79 -10.59
N SER A 17 3.28 3.01 -11.81
CA SER A 17 2.51 1.99 -12.55
C SER A 17 3.38 0.77 -12.91
N VAL A 18 4.63 0.98 -13.32
CA VAL A 18 5.57 -0.11 -13.60
C VAL A 18 5.95 -0.84 -12.32
N HIS A 19 6.22 -0.11 -11.23
CA HIS A 19 6.46 -0.68 -9.91
C HIS A 19 5.26 -1.54 -9.43
N GLN A 20 4.04 -1.03 -9.56
CA GLN A 20 2.83 -1.77 -9.17
C GLN A 20 2.61 -3.02 -10.03
N PHE A 21 3.00 -2.99 -11.30
CA PHE A 21 2.98 -4.18 -12.14
C PHE A 21 4.00 -5.22 -11.68
N ALA A 22 5.24 -4.80 -11.42
CA ALA A 22 6.29 -5.69 -10.89
C ALA A 22 5.88 -6.31 -9.53
N TRP A 23 5.35 -5.47 -8.64
CA TRP A 23 4.85 -5.92 -7.34
C TRP A 23 3.68 -6.90 -7.48
N SER A 24 2.68 -6.60 -8.28
CA SER A 24 1.50 -7.45 -8.46
C SER A 24 1.83 -8.79 -9.11
N LEU A 25 2.84 -8.84 -9.99
CA LEU A 25 3.31 -10.05 -10.64
C LEU A 25 4.07 -10.97 -9.67
N SER A 26 4.79 -10.41 -8.70
CA SER A 26 5.75 -11.16 -7.87
C SER A 26 5.56 -10.91 -6.36
N GLY A 27 5.71 -9.68 -5.93
CA GLY A 27 5.71 -9.31 -4.51
C GLY A 27 4.38 -9.57 -3.81
N ALA A 28 3.25 -9.46 -4.51
CA ALA A 28 1.93 -9.77 -3.96
C ALA A 28 1.79 -11.22 -3.46
N PHE A 29 2.64 -12.12 -3.95
CA PHE A 29 2.66 -13.52 -3.53
C PHE A 29 3.56 -13.80 -2.32
N PHE A 30 4.24 -12.83 -1.73
CA PHE A 30 5.25 -13.09 -0.71
C PHE A 30 4.72 -13.90 0.48
N ALA A 31 3.60 -13.49 1.07
CA ALA A 31 3.00 -14.18 2.22
C ALA A 31 2.56 -15.61 1.87
N THR A 32 1.93 -15.77 0.71
CA THR A 32 1.45 -17.07 0.22
C THR A 32 2.60 -17.96 -0.26
N PHE A 33 3.69 -17.39 -0.76
CA PHE A 33 4.90 -18.14 -1.09
C PHE A 33 5.60 -18.69 0.17
N LEU A 34 5.69 -17.90 1.24
CA LEU A 34 6.20 -18.38 2.53
C LEU A 34 5.33 -19.50 3.11
N LEU A 35 4.00 -19.41 2.99
CA LEU A 35 3.08 -20.49 3.34
C LEU A 35 3.30 -21.74 2.51
N ARG A 36 3.53 -21.60 1.21
CA ARG A 36 3.81 -22.74 0.31
C ARG A 36 5.10 -23.45 0.69
N ASN A 37 6.10 -22.70 1.16
CA ASN A 37 7.38 -23.21 1.65
C ASN A 37 7.32 -23.78 3.08
N GLY A 38 6.12 -23.96 3.65
CA GLY A 38 5.92 -24.66 4.92
C GLY A 38 5.85 -23.78 6.16
N MET A 39 5.92 -22.45 6.03
CA MET A 39 5.69 -21.56 7.18
C MET A 39 4.22 -21.62 7.60
N SER A 40 3.97 -21.57 8.93
CA SER A 40 2.60 -21.39 9.45
C SER A 40 2.12 -19.96 9.23
N PRO A 41 0.79 -19.72 9.16
CA PRO A 41 0.26 -18.35 9.05
C PRO A 41 0.76 -17.42 10.16
N ALA A 42 0.87 -17.93 11.40
CA ALA A 42 1.45 -17.18 12.50
C ALA A 42 2.90 -16.78 12.25
N ALA A 43 3.73 -17.70 11.72
CA ALA A 43 5.13 -17.43 11.40
C ALA A 43 5.26 -16.41 10.25
N VAL A 44 4.36 -16.43 9.26
CA VAL A 44 4.33 -15.43 8.18
C VAL A 44 3.99 -14.05 8.75
N LEU A 45 3.00 -13.93 9.63
CA LEU A 45 2.68 -12.65 10.30
C LEU A 45 3.83 -12.14 11.18
N LEU A 46 4.56 -13.03 11.86
CA LEU A 46 5.76 -12.64 12.60
C LEU A 46 6.88 -12.18 11.67
N CYS A 47 7.03 -12.78 10.48
CA CYS A 47 7.97 -12.32 9.46
C CYS A 47 7.60 -10.90 9.00
N ILE A 48 6.31 -10.62 8.74
CA ILE A 48 5.82 -9.28 8.38
C ILE A 48 6.10 -8.30 9.53
N ALA A 49 5.79 -8.67 10.77
CA ALA A 49 6.09 -7.85 11.93
C ALA A 49 7.59 -7.53 12.06
N ALA A 50 8.47 -8.49 11.75
CA ALA A 50 9.91 -8.30 11.76
C ALA A 50 10.36 -7.32 10.67
N VAL A 51 9.82 -7.44 9.44
CA VAL A 51 10.08 -6.48 8.35
C VAL A 51 9.67 -5.07 8.77
N LEU A 52 8.43 -4.90 9.29
CA LEU A 52 7.90 -3.60 9.70
C LEU A 52 8.66 -3.01 10.90
N GLY A 53 9.01 -3.82 11.89
CA GLY A 53 9.80 -3.40 13.04
C GLY A 53 11.21 -2.93 12.64
N LEU A 54 11.86 -3.68 11.76
CA LEU A 54 13.15 -3.32 11.21
C LEU A 54 13.05 -2.08 10.30
N ARG A 55 11.99 -1.97 9.49
CA ARG A 55 11.68 -0.79 8.69
C ARG A 55 11.54 0.46 9.57
N PHE A 56 10.80 0.35 10.68
CA PHE A 56 10.68 1.43 11.66
C PHE A 56 12.05 1.85 12.22
N ALA A 57 12.88 0.89 12.61
CA ALA A 57 14.20 1.15 13.18
C ALA A 57 15.19 1.77 12.16
N LEU A 58 15.14 1.32 10.90
CA LEU A 58 16.03 1.81 9.83
C LEU A 58 15.56 3.11 9.17
N ARG A 59 14.37 3.59 9.50
CA ARG A 59 13.80 4.80 8.89
C ARG A 59 14.70 6.05 8.95
N PRO A 60 15.49 6.33 10.00
CA PRO A 60 16.41 7.44 9.99
C PRO A 60 17.43 7.44 8.84
N CYS A 61 17.75 6.26 8.29
CA CYS A 61 18.71 6.13 7.18
C CYS A 61 18.25 6.89 5.93
N VAL A 62 16.93 6.93 5.65
CA VAL A 62 16.41 7.64 4.46
C VAL A 62 16.62 9.15 4.57
N LEU A 63 16.52 9.72 5.77
CA LEU A 63 16.73 11.17 5.97
C LEU A 63 18.18 11.55 5.74
N ILE A 64 19.12 10.73 6.25
CA ILE A 64 20.55 10.92 6.08
C ILE A 64 20.89 10.81 4.59
N THR A 65 20.41 9.75 3.93
CA THR A 65 20.69 9.51 2.52
C THR A 65 20.09 10.60 1.63
N ALA A 66 18.83 10.97 1.84
CA ALA A 66 18.16 12.01 1.05
C ALA A 66 18.83 13.39 1.21
N ALA A 67 19.43 13.66 2.38
CA ALA A 67 20.18 14.90 2.59
C ALA A 67 21.49 14.95 1.78
N HIS A 68 22.11 13.80 1.47
CA HIS A 68 23.38 13.72 0.74
C HIS A 68 23.23 13.53 -0.76
N ILE A 69 22.30 12.67 -1.19
CA ILE A 69 22.15 12.30 -2.60
C ILE A 69 20.86 12.81 -3.25
N GLY A 70 19.99 13.46 -2.48
CA GLY A 70 18.70 13.96 -2.92
C GLY A 70 17.58 12.91 -2.86
N LEU A 71 16.35 13.39 -3.02
CA LEU A 71 15.14 12.57 -2.89
C LEU A 71 14.93 11.63 -4.07
N ARG A 72 15.20 12.12 -5.29
CA ARG A 72 15.12 11.30 -6.51
C ARG A 72 16.09 10.13 -6.46
N SER A 73 17.34 10.39 -6.08
CA SER A 73 18.36 9.33 -5.98
C SER A 73 18.00 8.34 -4.85
N SER A 74 17.43 8.81 -3.74
CA SER A 74 16.93 7.94 -2.67
C SER A 74 15.81 7.03 -3.14
N LEU A 75 14.88 7.54 -3.98
CA LEU A 75 13.82 6.72 -4.57
C LEU A 75 14.39 5.69 -5.57
N ILE A 76 15.41 6.06 -6.36
CA ILE A 76 16.10 5.12 -7.25
C ILE A 76 16.77 4.01 -6.44
N VAL A 77 17.45 4.34 -5.34
CA VAL A 77 18.04 3.35 -4.42
C VAL A 77 16.94 2.43 -3.87
N GLY A 78 15.80 2.98 -3.44
CA GLY A 78 14.64 2.21 -3.00
C GLY A 78 14.14 1.24 -4.07
N THR A 79 14.03 1.67 -5.32
CA THR A 79 13.60 0.84 -6.45
C THR A 79 14.60 -0.29 -6.75
N LEU A 80 15.90 -0.01 -6.70
CA LEU A 80 16.96 -1.03 -6.84
C LEU A 80 16.89 -2.08 -5.73
N LEU A 81 16.73 -1.63 -4.49
CA LEU A 81 16.56 -2.53 -3.34
C LEU A 81 15.25 -3.34 -3.45
N TYR A 82 14.20 -2.77 -4.04
CA TYR A 82 12.94 -3.47 -4.28
C TYR A 82 13.10 -4.61 -5.29
N ALA A 83 13.83 -4.39 -6.38
CA ALA A 83 14.20 -5.47 -7.31
C ALA A 83 15.00 -6.59 -6.59
N GLY A 84 15.94 -6.21 -5.72
CA GLY A 84 16.67 -7.15 -4.86
C GLY A 84 15.77 -7.90 -3.87
N GLN A 85 14.80 -7.24 -3.27
CA GLN A 85 13.79 -7.85 -2.39
C GLN A 85 12.97 -8.91 -3.12
N ILE A 86 12.51 -8.61 -4.33
CA ILE A 86 11.74 -9.55 -5.15
C ILE A 86 12.59 -10.80 -5.43
N LEU A 87 13.85 -10.66 -5.79
CA LEU A 87 14.77 -11.80 -6.00
C LEU A 87 15.05 -12.56 -4.70
N ALA A 88 15.24 -11.84 -3.59
CA ALA A 88 15.51 -12.47 -2.29
C ALA A 88 14.37 -13.37 -1.80
N LEU A 89 13.13 -13.12 -2.28
CA LEU A 89 12.00 -13.98 -1.96
C LEU A 89 12.20 -15.43 -2.45
N ALA A 90 12.89 -15.64 -3.59
CA ALA A 90 13.17 -16.97 -4.11
C ALA A 90 14.02 -17.84 -3.16
N ILE A 91 14.80 -17.21 -2.29
CA ILE A 91 15.67 -17.89 -1.30
C ILE A 91 15.19 -17.70 0.15
N ALA A 92 13.96 -17.23 0.37
CA ALA A 92 13.43 -16.87 1.68
C ALA A 92 13.14 -18.09 2.58
N SER A 93 14.20 -18.80 2.95
CA SER A 93 14.19 -19.89 3.92
C SER A 93 15.51 -19.91 4.73
N GLY A 94 15.49 -20.36 5.98
CA GLY A 94 16.69 -20.37 6.81
C GLY A 94 17.39 -18.99 6.86
N ALA A 95 18.69 -18.96 6.54
CA ALA A 95 19.47 -17.71 6.47
C ALA A 95 18.95 -16.75 5.38
N GLY A 96 18.41 -17.26 4.26
CA GLY A 96 17.80 -16.48 3.20
C GLY A 96 16.56 -15.71 3.66
N LEU A 97 15.82 -16.21 4.65
CA LEU A 97 14.70 -15.50 5.24
C LEU A 97 15.16 -14.24 6.00
N VAL A 98 16.27 -14.34 6.75
CA VAL A 98 16.86 -13.19 7.45
C VAL A 98 17.31 -12.14 6.45
N PHE A 99 17.95 -12.55 5.37
CA PHE A 99 18.34 -11.65 4.28
C PHE A 99 17.12 -10.99 3.61
N TYR A 100 16.05 -11.78 3.34
CA TYR A 100 14.80 -11.25 2.80
C TYR A 100 14.19 -10.20 3.72
N ILE A 101 14.10 -10.44 5.04
CA ILE A 101 13.58 -9.48 6.02
C ILE A 101 14.41 -8.18 5.99
N ALA A 102 15.73 -8.30 5.97
CA ALA A 102 16.61 -7.13 6.00
C ALA A 102 16.49 -6.27 4.71
N ILE A 103 16.53 -6.92 3.53
CA ILE A 103 16.43 -6.20 2.26
C ILE A 103 15.02 -5.62 2.06
N SER A 104 13.96 -6.31 2.52
CA SER A 104 12.58 -5.82 2.48
C SER A 104 12.40 -4.56 3.33
N ALA A 105 12.93 -4.57 4.56
CA ALA A 105 12.86 -3.40 5.42
C ALA A 105 13.60 -2.20 4.82
N LEU A 106 14.78 -2.41 4.24
CA LEU A 106 15.55 -1.35 3.57
C LEU A 106 14.85 -0.83 2.33
N SER A 107 14.38 -1.71 1.44
CA SER A 107 13.69 -1.29 0.21
C SER A 107 12.45 -0.46 0.52
N ASP A 108 11.63 -0.89 1.45
CA ASP A 108 10.41 -0.18 1.85
C ASP A 108 10.69 1.19 2.47
N VAL A 109 11.74 1.30 3.31
CA VAL A 109 12.15 2.59 3.90
C VAL A 109 12.53 3.59 2.82
N PHE A 110 13.40 3.18 1.88
CA PHE A 110 13.87 4.07 0.83
C PHE A 110 12.79 4.36 -0.21
N TYR A 111 12.00 3.37 -0.57
CA TYR A 111 10.95 3.52 -1.57
C TYR A 111 9.79 4.38 -1.08
N TRP A 112 9.03 3.90 -0.09
CA TRP A 112 7.77 4.54 0.30
C TRP A 112 7.95 5.92 0.89
N THR A 113 8.92 6.10 1.79
CA THR A 113 9.18 7.42 2.39
C THR A 113 9.58 8.44 1.32
N SER A 114 10.47 8.06 0.39
CA SER A 114 10.90 8.93 -0.70
C SER A 114 9.79 9.18 -1.71
N TYR A 115 9.05 8.14 -2.11
CA TYR A 115 7.96 8.24 -3.07
C TYR A 115 6.86 9.18 -2.60
N HIS A 116 6.38 9.00 -1.36
CA HIS A 116 5.33 9.84 -0.81
C HIS A 116 5.77 11.30 -0.65
N ALA A 117 7.00 11.53 -0.17
CA ALA A 117 7.56 12.88 -0.08
C ALA A 117 7.69 13.54 -1.45
N PHE A 118 8.12 12.77 -2.46
CA PHE A 118 8.29 13.22 -3.84
C PHE A 118 6.95 13.59 -4.48
N PHE A 119 5.95 12.72 -4.34
CA PHE A 119 4.60 12.97 -4.83
C PHE A 119 3.96 14.20 -4.16
N ALA A 120 4.13 14.34 -2.83
CA ALA A 120 3.63 15.49 -2.09
C ALA A 120 4.30 16.80 -2.53
N ALA A 121 5.62 16.77 -2.81
CA ALA A 121 6.36 17.95 -3.23
C ALA A 121 6.00 18.41 -4.67
N LEU A 122 5.85 17.48 -5.60
CA LEU A 122 5.56 17.77 -7.02
C LEU A 122 4.09 18.01 -7.32
N GLY A 123 3.17 17.39 -6.55
CA GLY A 123 1.73 17.42 -6.83
C GLY A 123 1.12 18.81 -6.62
N ASP A 124 0.13 19.15 -7.46
CA ASP A 124 -0.63 20.38 -7.37
C ASP A 124 -1.76 20.22 -6.34
N VAL A 125 -1.93 21.18 -5.43
CA VAL A 125 -2.97 21.11 -4.39
C VAL A 125 -4.37 21.07 -5.00
N GLU A 126 -4.61 21.91 -6.00
CA GLU A 126 -5.91 22.04 -6.67
C GLU A 126 -6.29 20.80 -7.51
N ASN A 127 -5.31 20.13 -8.12
CA ASN A 127 -5.54 19.00 -9.01
C ASN A 127 -5.16 17.65 -8.38
N ARG A 128 -4.87 17.61 -7.08
CA ARG A 128 -4.33 16.42 -6.41
C ARG A 128 -5.25 15.20 -6.47
N GLY A 129 -6.55 15.40 -6.31
CA GLY A 129 -7.54 14.33 -6.44
C GLY A 129 -7.51 13.69 -7.82
N ALA A 130 -7.49 14.50 -8.89
CA ALA A 130 -7.39 14.04 -10.27
C ALA A 130 -6.04 13.34 -10.55
N GLN A 131 -4.92 13.86 -10.01
CA GLN A 131 -3.59 13.26 -10.11
C GLN A 131 -3.52 11.89 -9.43
N LEU A 132 -4.10 11.77 -8.24
CA LEU A 132 -4.20 10.50 -7.52
C LEU A 132 -5.13 9.50 -8.22
N GLY A 133 -6.27 9.97 -8.74
CA GLY A 133 -7.21 9.15 -9.49
C GLY A 133 -6.59 8.57 -10.75
N ALA A 134 -5.92 9.40 -11.56
CA ALA A 134 -5.27 8.95 -12.78
C ALA A 134 -4.08 8.01 -12.49
N ARG A 135 -3.26 8.31 -11.46
CA ARG A 135 -2.21 7.41 -11.00
C ARG A 135 -2.80 6.07 -10.57
N GLY A 136 -3.88 6.09 -9.79
CA GLY A 136 -4.57 4.90 -9.31
C GLY A 136 -5.12 4.06 -10.47
N LEU A 137 -5.76 4.69 -11.44
CA LEU A 137 -6.28 4.01 -12.64
C LEU A 137 -5.15 3.33 -13.43
N LEU A 138 -4.07 4.06 -13.72
CA LEU A 138 -2.91 3.51 -14.45
C LEU A 138 -2.27 2.34 -13.68
N ALA A 139 -2.10 2.49 -12.36
CA ALA A 139 -1.57 1.42 -11.52
C ALA A 139 -2.50 0.20 -11.49
N THR A 140 -3.82 0.41 -11.41
CA THR A 140 -4.80 -0.69 -11.41
C THR A 140 -4.81 -1.42 -12.75
N LEU A 141 -4.77 -0.70 -13.88
CA LEU A 141 -4.68 -1.31 -15.20
C LEU A 141 -3.38 -2.11 -15.39
N ALA A 142 -2.24 -1.55 -14.94
CA ALA A 142 -0.96 -2.24 -14.95
C ALA A 142 -1.00 -3.50 -14.05
N SER A 143 -1.64 -3.41 -12.88
CA SER A 143 -1.72 -4.52 -11.92
C SER A 143 -2.77 -5.58 -12.28
N ALA A 144 -3.71 -5.28 -13.19
CA ALA A 144 -4.79 -6.22 -13.51
C ALA A 144 -4.29 -7.55 -14.10
N LEU A 145 -3.21 -7.53 -14.87
CA LEU A 145 -2.60 -8.72 -15.47
C LEU A 145 -1.52 -9.36 -14.58
N GLY A 146 -0.92 -8.56 -13.69
CA GLY A 146 0.24 -8.98 -12.90
C GLY A 146 0.01 -10.27 -12.12
N PRO A 147 -1.02 -10.37 -11.26
CA PRO A 147 -1.24 -11.55 -10.44
C PRO A 147 -1.54 -12.81 -11.26
N GLY A 148 -2.31 -12.70 -12.36
CA GLY A 148 -2.58 -13.81 -13.26
C GLY A 148 -1.30 -14.35 -13.90
N ILE A 149 -0.46 -13.47 -14.45
CA ILE A 149 0.84 -13.84 -15.03
C ILE A 149 1.74 -14.42 -13.94
N GLY A 150 1.85 -13.76 -12.78
CA GLY A 150 2.69 -14.20 -11.67
C GLY A 150 2.27 -15.56 -11.11
N GLY A 151 0.96 -15.78 -10.95
CA GLY A 151 0.41 -17.06 -10.51
C GLY A 151 0.75 -18.21 -11.47
N VAL A 152 0.63 -17.98 -12.79
CA VAL A 152 1.02 -18.94 -13.83
C VAL A 152 2.54 -19.16 -13.80
N LEU A 153 3.36 -18.10 -13.72
CA LEU A 153 4.82 -18.23 -13.67
C LEU A 153 5.25 -19.04 -12.44
N LEU A 154 4.69 -18.76 -11.25
CA LEU A 154 4.99 -19.49 -10.02
C LEU A 154 4.58 -20.95 -10.10
N SER A 155 3.41 -21.25 -10.70
CA SER A 155 2.88 -22.61 -10.78
C SER A 155 3.59 -23.45 -11.83
N SER A 156 3.92 -22.87 -13.00
CA SER A 156 4.42 -23.62 -14.16
C SER A 156 5.94 -23.56 -14.32
N PHE A 157 6.59 -22.45 -13.93
CA PHE A 157 8.02 -22.21 -14.16
C PHE A 157 8.84 -22.01 -12.89
N GLY A 158 8.16 -21.96 -11.73
CA GLY A 158 8.79 -21.86 -10.42
C GLY A 158 9.18 -20.45 -10.00
N ALA A 159 9.65 -20.36 -8.75
CA ALA A 159 9.91 -19.10 -8.05
C ALA A 159 10.97 -18.22 -8.74
N TRP A 160 12.09 -18.80 -9.18
CA TRP A 160 13.17 -18.07 -9.80
C TRP A 160 12.72 -17.35 -11.07
N THR A 161 11.95 -18.02 -11.94
CA THR A 161 11.42 -17.39 -13.17
C THR A 161 10.47 -16.26 -12.85
N ALA A 162 9.52 -16.48 -11.93
CA ALA A 162 8.52 -15.48 -11.55
C ALA A 162 9.17 -14.24 -10.92
N PHE A 163 10.06 -14.44 -9.95
CA PHE A 163 10.67 -13.33 -9.23
C PHE A 163 11.75 -12.61 -10.05
N SER A 164 12.47 -13.32 -10.93
CA SER A 164 13.39 -12.65 -11.88
C SER A 164 12.66 -11.78 -12.90
N ALA A 165 11.50 -12.23 -13.40
CA ALA A 165 10.67 -11.42 -14.27
C ALA A 165 10.16 -10.15 -13.55
N GLY A 166 9.66 -10.29 -12.31
CA GLY A 166 9.24 -9.15 -11.49
C GLY A 166 10.36 -8.17 -11.20
N ALA A 167 11.54 -8.67 -10.83
CA ALA A 167 12.71 -7.84 -10.56
C ALA A 167 13.19 -7.09 -11.82
N ALA A 168 13.18 -7.74 -12.99
CA ALA A 168 13.55 -7.10 -14.25
C ALA A 168 12.57 -5.95 -14.58
N ILE A 169 11.27 -6.14 -14.39
CA ILE A 169 10.26 -5.10 -14.59
C ILE A 169 10.46 -3.96 -13.57
N GLU A 170 10.77 -4.29 -12.30
CA GLU A 170 11.04 -3.28 -11.27
C GLU A 170 12.23 -2.39 -11.65
N LEU A 171 13.29 -2.94 -12.26
CA LEU A 171 14.42 -2.15 -12.76
C LEU A 171 14.00 -1.18 -13.87
N VAL A 172 13.03 -1.56 -14.73
CA VAL A 172 12.48 -0.66 -15.77
C VAL A 172 11.76 0.54 -15.14
N ALA A 173 11.19 0.39 -13.94
CA ALA A 173 10.56 1.50 -13.23
C ALA A 173 11.50 2.67 -12.93
N ILE A 174 12.82 2.47 -12.94
CA ILE A 174 13.81 3.53 -12.75
C ILE A 174 13.82 4.53 -13.92
N VAL A 175 13.55 4.07 -15.14
CA VAL A 175 13.69 4.89 -16.36
C VAL A 175 12.91 6.22 -16.31
N PRO A 176 11.63 6.26 -15.91
CA PRO A 176 10.91 7.53 -15.77
C PRO A 176 11.55 8.48 -14.75
N LEU A 177 12.14 7.96 -13.66
CA LEU A 177 12.74 8.76 -12.59
C LEU A 177 13.97 9.55 -13.05
N LEU A 178 14.74 9.00 -14.01
CA LEU A 178 15.96 9.64 -14.52
C LEU A 178 15.70 11.03 -15.15
N ARG A 179 14.47 11.28 -15.58
CA ARG A 179 14.06 12.52 -16.26
C ARG A 179 13.23 13.46 -15.38
N ILE A 180 13.09 13.18 -14.09
CA ILE A 180 12.39 14.06 -13.14
C ILE A 180 13.41 14.99 -12.48
N ALA A 181 13.08 16.27 -12.38
CA ALA A 181 13.91 17.22 -11.62
C ALA A 181 13.88 16.89 -10.12
N GLU A 182 15.00 17.13 -9.44
CA GLU A 182 15.08 17.01 -7.99
C GLU A 182 14.14 18.04 -7.33
N PRO A 183 13.22 17.64 -6.45
CA PRO A 183 12.36 18.59 -5.77
C PRO A 183 13.15 19.32 -4.68
N VAL A 184 12.88 20.61 -4.53
CA VAL A 184 13.46 21.39 -3.44
C VAL A 184 12.74 21.03 -2.14
N ILE A 185 13.48 20.44 -1.19
CA ILE A 185 12.97 20.11 0.13
C ILE A 185 13.57 21.10 1.13
N THR A 186 12.71 21.91 1.76
CA THR A 186 13.13 22.81 2.82
C THR A 186 13.37 22.01 4.10
N VAL A 187 14.61 21.98 4.58
CA VAL A 187 14.94 21.32 5.85
C VAL A 187 14.59 22.28 6.99
N GLN A 188 13.60 21.91 7.80
CA GLN A 188 13.17 22.70 8.95
C GLN A 188 13.32 21.94 10.28
N PRO A 189 13.24 22.62 11.47
CA PRO A 189 13.40 22.01 12.78
C PRO A 189 12.47 20.81 13.00
N TRP A 190 12.98 19.74 13.61
CA TRP A 190 12.28 18.49 13.87
C TRP A 190 10.94 18.66 14.60
N ARG A 191 10.91 19.50 15.64
CA ARG A 191 9.70 19.66 16.47
C ARG A 191 8.49 20.17 15.70
N GLN A 192 8.69 21.11 14.76
CA GLN A 192 7.60 21.66 13.94
C GLN A 192 7.07 20.62 12.95
N ALA A 193 7.97 19.85 12.32
CA ALA A 193 7.61 18.81 11.37
C ALA A 193 6.80 17.68 12.04
N PHE A 194 7.18 17.23 13.24
CA PHE A 194 6.42 16.22 13.97
C PHE A 194 5.07 16.72 14.47
N LYS A 195 4.96 17.96 14.92
CA LYS A 195 3.67 18.54 15.29
C LYS A 195 2.72 18.61 14.09
N ALA A 196 3.23 19.03 12.93
CA ALA A 196 2.47 19.08 11.69
C ALA A 196 2.06 17.69 11.18
N ALA A 197 2.88 16.65 11.44
CA ALA A 197 2.62 15.29 11.00
C ALA A 197 1.63 14.51 11.89
N ARG A 198 1.17 15.05 13.02
CA ARG A 198 0.39 14.29 14.01
C ARG A 198 -0.85 13.59 13.42
N GLU A 199 -1.64 14.30 12.62
CA GLU A 199 -2.84 13.70 11.99
C GLU A 199 -2.45 12.68 10.93
N GLY A 200 -1.44 12.97 10.11
CA GLY A 200 -0.89 12.03 9.13
C GLY A 200 -0.39 10.75 9.79
N VAL A 201 0.29 10.84 10.95
CA VAL A 201 0.71 9.67 11.73
C VAL A 201 -0.49 8.81 12.13
N ILE A 202 -1.56 9.42 12.66
CA ILE A 202 -2.74 8.66 13.10
C ILE A 202 -3.45 8.03 11.89
N LEU A 203 -3.62 8.77 10.79
CA LEU A 203 -4.23 8.26 9.56
C LEU A 203 -3.43 7.07 9.00
N PHE A 204 -2.11 7.18 8.92
CA PHE A 204 -1.26 6.08 8.47
C PHE A 204 -1.23 4.91 9.45
N SER A 205 -1.31 5.17 10.76
CA SER A 205 -1.43 4.10 11.76
C SER A 205 -2.72 3.29 11.56
N THR A 206 -3.86 3.97 11.28
CA THR A 206 -5.11 3.25 11.00
C THR A 206 -5.01 2.44 9.72
N ASP A 207 -4.37 2.98 8.66
CA ASP A 207 -4.16 2.29 7.40
C ASP A 207 -3.25 1.06 7.55
N GLY A 208 -2.13 1.19 8.26
CA GLY A 208 -1.23 0.08 8.55
C GLY A 208 -1.91 -1.03 9.35
N PHE A 209 -2.72 -0.67 10.35
CA PHE A 209 -3.48 -1.63 11.13
C PHE A 209 -4.52 -2.38 10.28
N ILE A 210 -5.31 -1.63 9.47
CA ILE A 210 -6.32 -2.20 8.56
C ILE A 210 -5.65 -3.13 7.55
N THR A 211 -4.57 -2.68 6.90
CA THR A 211 -3.87 -3.46 5.88
C THR A 211 -3.32 -4.76 6.46
N CYS A 212 -2.63 -4.71 7.59
CA CYS A 212 -2.04 -5.91 8.19
C CYS A 212 -3.08 -6.88 8.72
N ALA A 213 -4.16 -6.39 9.34
CA ALA A 213 -5.23 -7.25 9.83
C ALA A 213 -6.09 -7.85 8.70
N LEU A 214 -6.39 -7.06 7.66
CA LEU A 214 -7.32 -7.45 6.61
C LEU A 214 -6.62 -8.10 5.42
N VAL A 215 -5.65 -7.42 4.79
CA VAL A 215 -5.10 -7.85 3.49
C VAL A 215 -4.28 -9.12 3.64
N PHE A 216 -3.27 -9.11 4.51
CA PHE A 216 -2.39 -10.29 4.67
C PHE A 216 -3.14 -11.51 5.21
N THR A 217 -4.07 -11.31 6.16
CA THR A 217 -4.88 -12.40 6.68
C THR A 217 -5.81 -12.98 5.61
N TRP A 218 -6.44 -12.10 4.80
CA TRP A 218 -7.33 -12.51 3.71
C TRP A 218 -6.58 -13.29 2.62
N ASP A 219 -5.42 -12.79 2.19
CA ASP A 219 -4.63 -13.43 1.14
C ASP A 219 -4.15 -14.82 1.59
N MET A 220 -3.68 -14.95 2.83
CA MET A 220 -3.30 -16.25 3.40
C MET A 220 -4.49 -17.21 3.51
N ALA A 221 -5.63 -16.74 4.03
CA ALA A 221 -6.83 -17.55 4.15
C ALA A 221 -7.36 -18.00 2.79
N SER A 222 -7.35 -17.10 1.79
CA SER A 222 -7.74 -17.40 0.41
C SER A 222 -6.82 -18.44 -0.22
N PHE A 223 -5.51 -18.30 -0.07
CA PHE A 223 -4.54 -19.25 -0.60
C PHE A 223 -4.71 -20.65 -0.02
N LEU A 224 -4.97 -20.73 1.29
CA LEU A 224 -5.26 -22.01 1.94
C LEU A 224 -6.58 -22.63 1.45
N ALA A 225 -7.63 -21.82 1.26
CA ALA A 225 -8.90 -22.26 0.73
C ALA A 225 -8.83 -22.68 -0.75
N PHE A 226 -7.86 -22.17 -1.52
CA PHE A 226 -7.61 -22.53 -2.91
C PHE A 226 -6.55 -23.64 -3.06
N ASP A 227 -6.45 -24.54 -2.09
CA ASP A 227 -5.52 -25.68 -2.09
C ASP A 227 -4.05 -25.27 -2.36
N ARG A 228 -3.65 -24.09 -1.91
CA ARG A 228 -2.33 -23.50 -2.10
C ARG A 228 -1.92 -23.35 -3.57
N ARG A 229 -2.88 -23.05 -4.44
CA ARG A 229 -2.68 -22.88 -5.88
C ARG A 229 -2.46 -21.40 -6.23
N PHE A 230 -1.26 -21.08 -6.72
CA PHE A 230 -0.92 -19.71 -7.16
C PHE A 230 -1.69 -19.27 -8.41
N ASP A 231 -1.93 -20.17 -9.35
CA ASP A 231 -2.67 -19.88 -10.57
C ASP A 231 -4.12 -19.46 -10.26
N ILE A 232 -4.79 -20.16 -9.34
CA ILE A 232 -6.15 -19.78 -8.90
C ILE A 232 -6.12 -18.44 -8.17
N LEU A 233 -5.22 -18.29 -7.19
CA LEU A 233 -5.10 -17.03 -6.45
C LEU A 233 -4.81 -15.86 -7.40
N GLY A 234 -3.86 -16.03 -8.32
CA GLY A 234 -3.50 -15.02 -9.32
C GLY A 234 -4.67 -14.64 -10.22
N ALA A 235 -5.43 -15.61 -10.70
CA ALA A 235 -6.64 -15.36 -11.52
C ALA A 235 -7.70 -14.57 -10.74
N VAL A 236 -7.94 -14.92 -9.46
CA VAL A 236 -8.89 -14.21 -8.58
C VAL A 236 -8.43 -12.78 -8.34
N LEU A 237 -7.14 -12.56 -8.03
CA LEU A 237 -6.59 -11.22 -7.82
C LEU A 237 -6.63 -10.36 -9.10
N SER A 238 -6.38 -10.95 -10.28
CA SER A 238 -6.54 -10.27 -11.56
C SER A 238 -7.99 -9.87 -11.84
N ALA A 239 -8.95 -10.79 -11.65
CA ALA A 239 -10.36 -10.49 -11.79
C ALA A 239 -10.81 -9.39 -10.81
N ALA A 240 -10.33 -9.43 -9.58
CA ALA A 240 -10.57 -8.41 -8.57
C ALA A 240 -9.98 -7.05 -8.97
N ALA A 241 -8.76 -7.01 -9.54
CA ALA A 241 -8.16 -5.77 -10.03
C ALA A 241 -8.97 -5.15 -11.18
N VAL A 242 -9.46 -5.97 -12.13
CA VAL A 242 -10.36 -5.48 -13.20
C VAL A 242 -11.65 -4.94 -12.61
N ALA A 243 -12.27 -5.65 -11.67
CA ALA A 243 -13.47 -5.19 -10.98
C ALA A 243 -13.24 -3.88 -10.22
N GLY A 244 -12.06 -3.74 -9.59
CA GLY A 244 -11.65 -2.50 -8.92
C GLY A 244 -11.46 -1.32 -9.88
N ALA A 245 -10.92 -1.55 -11.07
CA ALA A 245 -10.80 -0.53 -12.11
C ALA A 245 -12.18 -0.02 -12.55
N ILE A 246 -13.11 -0.95 -12.83
CA ILE A 246 -14.49 -0.61 -13.22
C ILE A 246 -15.17 0.15 -12.07
N GLY A 247 -15.09 -0.35 -10.84
CA GLY A 247 -15.66 0.31 -9.66
C GLY A 247 -15.09 1.72 -9.47
N GLY A 248 -13.77 1.89 -9.58
CA GLY A 248 -13.11 3.20 -9.48
C GLY A 248 -13.58 4.20 -10.52
N MET A 249 -13.82 3.76 -11.76
CA MET A 249 -14.38 4.63 -12.81
C MET A 249 -15.83 5.05 -12.52
N LEU A 250 -16.66 4.12 -12.05
CA LEU A 250 -18.07 4.40 -11.76
C LEU A 250 -18.24 5.32 -10.55
N PHE A 251 -17.43 5.12 -9.50
CA PHE A 251 -17.52 5.89 -8.25
C PHE A 251 -16.70 7.18 -8.27
N GLY A 252 -15.67 7.29 -9.13
CA GLY A 252 -14.84 8.50 -9.24
C GLY A 252 -15.66 9.75 -9.57
N GLY A 253 -16.60 9.64 -10.51
CA GLY A 253 -17.50 10.72 -10.88
C GLY A 253 -18.41 11.22 -9.74
N PHE A 254 -18.69 10.39 -8.74
CA PHE A 254 -19.49 10.77 -7.58
C PHE A 254 -18.72 11.70 -6.61
N ILE A 255 -17.40 11.49 -6.49
CA ILE A 255 -16.53 12.37 -5.66
C ILE A 255 -16.37 13.73 -6.35
N ASP A 256 -16.16 13.74 -7.66
CA ASP A 256 -15.95 14.96 -8.44
C ASP A 256 -17.19 15.87 -8.42
N ALA A 257 -18.37 15.32 -8.12
CA ALA A 257 -19.62 16.09 -7.93
C ALA A 257 -19.69 16.86 -6.58
N GLY A 258 -18.61 16.95 -5.81
CA GLY A 258 -18.51 17.78 -4.60
C GLY A 258 -19.05 17.14 -3.31
N HIS A 259 -19.34 15.84 -3.29
CA HIS A 259 -19.91 15.14 -2.13
C HIS A 259 -18.85 14.55 -1.16
N THR A 260 -17.74 15.22 -0.96
CA THR A 260 -16.55 14.66 -0.27
C THR A 260 -16.83 14.19 1.17
N GLY A 261 -17.58 14.95 1.97
CA GLY A 261 -17.94 14.54 3.34
C GLY A 261 -18.86 13.30 3.38
N ARG A 262 -19.85 13.24 2.45
CA ARG A 262 -20.71 12.07 2.29
C ARG A 262 -19.94 10.87 1.77
N ALA A 263 -18.95 11.08 0.89
CA ALA A 263 -18.08 10.04 0.37
C ALA A 263 -17.25 9.38 1.47
N VAL A 264 -16.77 10.12 2.48
CA VAL A 264 -16.05 9.55 3.64
C VAL A 264 -16.96 8.61 4.44
N GLY A 265 -18.18 9.06 4.78
CA GLY A 265 -19.13 8.22 5.50
C GLY A 265 -19.52 6.97 4.72
N PHE A 266 -19.84 7.13 3.44
CA PHE A 266 -20.18 6.01 2.55
C PHE A 266 -19.01 5.01 2.45
N ASN A 267 -17.79 5.49 2.23
CA ASN A 267 -16.60 4.65 2.15
C ASN A 267 -16.36 3.84 3.44
N ALA A 268 -16.54 4.47 4.61
CA ALA A 268 -16.39 3.77 5.89
C ALA A 268 -17.42 2.63 6.07
N TRP A 269 -18.68 2.86 5.71
CA TRP A 269 -19.72 1.82 5.77
C TRP A 269 -19.47 0.70 4.77
N VAL A 270 -19.04 1.04 3.55
CA VAL A 270 -18.67 0.05 2.54
C VAL A 270 -17.52 -0.82 3.03
N LEU A 271 -16.44 -0.21 3.55
CA LEU A 271 -15.30 -0.96 4.06
C LEU A 271 -15.68 -1.84 5.26
N ALA A 272 -16.47 -1.32 6.21
CA ALA A 272 -16.94 -2.12 7.33
C ALA A 272 -17.80 -3.31 6.86
N GLY A 273 -18.72 -3.08 5.93
CA GLY A 273 -19.53 -4.13 5.30
C GLY A 273 -18.67 -5.18 4.58
N LEU A 274 -17.63 -4.76 3.86
CA LEU A 274 -16.69 -5.66 3.19
C LEU A 274 -15.88 -6.50 4.18
N VAL A 275 -15.46 -5.94 5.32
CA VAL A 275 -14.78 -6.70 6.37
C VAL A 275 -15.70 -7.79 6.93
N VAL A 276 -16.96 -7.44 7.25
CA VAL A 276 -17.95 -8.41 7.73
C VAL A 276 -18.24 -9.48 6.68
N LEU A 277 -18.43 -9.08 5.40
CA LEU A 277 -18.62 -10.01 4.29
C LEU A 277 -17.44 -10.98 4.16
N LYS A 278 -16.20 -10.48 4.14
CA LYS A 278 -15.01 -11.32 4.06
C LYS A 278 -14.93 -12.27 5.25
N ALA A 279 -15.18 -11.80 6.47
CA ALA A 279 -15.17 -12.63 7.68
C ALA A 279 -16.21 -13.76 7.60
N ALA A 280 -17.39 -13.50 7.04
CA ALA A 280 -18.44 -14.49 6.86
C ALA A 280 -18.14 -15.51 5.73
N CYS A 281 -17.33 -15.12 4.75
CA CYS A 281 -16.98 -15.97 3.60
C CYS A 281 -15.79 -16.92 3.85
N VAL A 282 -15.06 -16.76 4.97
CA VAL A 282 -13.91 -17.61 5.30
C VAL A 282 -14.28 -19.09 5.28
N GLY A 283 -13.46 -19.91 4.58
CA GLY A 283 -13.65 -21.35 4.47
C GLY A 283 -14.48 -21.82 3.27
N SER A 284 -15.15 -20.91 2.55
CA SER A 284 -15.84 -21.27 1.30
C SER A 284 -15.10 -20.67 0.09
N PRO A 285 -14.41 -21.47 -0.75
CA PRO A 285 -13.63 -20.94 -1.87
C PRO A 285 -14.45 -20.03 -2.81
N VAL A 286 -15.67 -20.46 -3.18
CA VAL A 286 -16.55 -19.67 -4.06
C VAL A 286 -16.98 -18.36 -3.43
N ALA A 287 -17.36 -18.38 -2.13
CA ALA A 287 -17.73 -17.16 -1.42
C ALA A 287 -16.53 -16.21 -1.27
N MET A 288 -15.32 -16.75 -1.04
CA MET A 288 -14.10 -15.94 -0.95
C MET A 288 -13.72 -15.31 -2.30
N ILE A 289 -13.88 -16.01 -3.43
CA ILE A 289 -13.69 -15.43 -4.76
C ILE A 289 -14.66 -14.26 -4.95
N THR A 290 -15.96 -14.49 -4.69
CA THR A 290 -17.01 -13.47 -4.84
C THR A 290 -16.73 -12.25 -3.94
N ALA A 291 -16.40 -12.47 -2.67
CA ALA A 291 -16.07 -11.40 -1.72
C ALA A 291 -14.81 -10.62 -2.14
N THR A 292 -13.82 -11.28 -2.77
CA THR A 292 -12.62 -10.61 -3.27
C THR A 292 -12.96 -9.69 -4.44
N VAL A 293 -13.72 -10.16 -5.42
CA VAL A 293 -14.11 -9.38 -6.60
C VAL A 293 -15.01 -8.21 -6.21
N ILE A 294 -16.07 -8.46 -5.43
CA ILE A 294 -16.97 -7.40 -4.93
C ILE A 294 -16.20 -6.41 -4.07
N GLY A 295 -15.33 -6.89 -3.18
CA GLY A 295 -14.54 -6.06 -2.30
C GLY A 295 -13.64 -5.08 -3.04
N ASN A 296 -13.00 -5.52 -4.12
CA ASN A 296 -12.19 -4.63 -4.95
C ASN A 296 -13.04 -3.66 -5.78
N ALA A 297 -14.19 -4.10 -6.33
CA ALA A 297 -15.09 -3.23 -7.06
C ALA A 297 -15.60 -2.06 -6.20
N LEU A 298 -15.92 -2.30 -4.93
CA LEU A 298 -16.45 -1.29 -4.01
C LEU A 298 -15.36 -0.53 -3.23
N GLY A 299 -14.16 -1.11 -3.08
CA GLY A 299 -13.06 -0.53 -2.29
C GLY A 299 -12.29 0.60 -2.97
N GLY A 300 -12.59 0.91 -4.24
CA GLY A 300 -11.81 1.86 -5.06
C GLY A 300 -11.74 3.31 -4.52
N LEU A 301 -12.63 3.69 -3.62
CA LEU A 301 -12.67 5.03 -3.02
C LEU A 301 -11.77 5.19 -1.80
N TYR A 302 -11.30 4.10 -1.21
CA TYR A 302 -10.57 4.12 0.04
C TYR A 302 -9.26 4.91 -0.05
N LEU A 303 -8.38 4.46 -0.92
CA LEU A 303 -7.04 5.03 -1.03
C LEU A 303 -7.03 6.49 -1.50
N PRO A 304 -7.81 6.91 -2.53
CA PRO A 304 -7.89 8.31 -2.92
C PRO A 304 -8.35 9.23 -1.79
N THR A 305 -9.36 8.82 -1.01
CA THR A 305 -9.89 9.62 0.11
C THR A 305 -8.85 9.84 1.20
N LEU A 306 -8.14 8.79 1.60
CA LEU A 306 -7.08 8.84 2.60
C LEU A 306 -5.88 9.66 2.11
N MET A 307 -5.36 9.32 0.93
CA MET A 307 -4.11 9.89 0.42
C MET A 307 -4.25 11.36 0.01
N THR A 308 -5.44 11.80 -0.44
CA THR A 308 -5.69 13.23 -0.69
C THR A 308 -5.52 14.04 0.60
N ALA A 309 -6.11 13.59 1.71
CA ALA A 309 -5.95 14.25 3.00
C ALA A 309 -4.48 14.31 3.43
N VAL A 310 -3.79 13.16 3.40
CA VAL A 310 -2.40 13.03 3.85
C VAL A 310 -1.43 13.86 2.99
N TYR A 311 -1.55 13.82 1.67
CA TYR A 311 -0.65 14.59 0.80
C TYR A 311 -0.89 16.10 0.88
N ASN A 312 -2.12 16.55 1.11
CA ASN A 312 -2.40 17.96 1.32
C ASN A 312 -1.77 18.46 2.62
N GLU A 313 -1.84 17.67 3.70
CA GLU A 313 -1.14 17.98 4.95
C GLU A 313 0.37 17.97 4.79
N ALA A 314 0.91 16.96 4.11
CA ALA A 314 2.33 16.89 3.83
C ALA A 314 2.83 18.11 3.07
N LYS A 315 2.07 18.57 2.06
CA LYS A 315 2.39 19.76 1.26
C LYS A 315 2.35 21.05 2.10
N ALA A 316 1.38 21.16 3.00
CA ALA A 316 1.24 22.30 3.93
C ALA A 316 2.25 22.24 5.08
N SER A 317 2.89 21.10 5.31
CA SER A 317 3.88 20.94 6.38
C SER A 317 5.20 21.63 6.05
N PRO A 318 6.00 21.99 7.06
CA PRO A 318 7.32 22.60 6.86
C PRO A 318 8.31 21.74 6.06
N CYS A 319 8.13 20.41 6.04
CA CYS A 319 8.98 19.50 5.29
C CYS A 319 8.24 18.20 4.96
N THR A 320 7.97 17.97 3.68
CA THR A 320 7.24 16.79 3.19
C THR A 320 7.94 15.48 3.54
N LEU A 321 9.27 15.43 3.47
CA LEU A 321 10.05 14.23 3.80
C LEU A 321 9.93 13.86 5.28
N ARG A 322 10.06 14.84 6.19
CA ARG A 322 9.91 14.60 7.64
C ARG A 322 8.47 14.27 8.02
N PHE A 323 7.50 14.84 7.32
CA PHE A 323 6.11 14.48 7.49
C PHE A 323 5.90 13.00 7.18
N HIS A 324 6.33 12.55 6.00
CA HIS A 324 6.18 11.14 5.61
C HIS A 324 7.07 10.20 6.42
N PHE A 325 8.24 10.65 6.85
CA PHE A 325 9.04 9.90 7.82
C PHE A 325 8.24 9.55 9.09
N ALA A 326 7.51 10.51 9.64
CA ALA A 326 6.70 10.30 10.83
C ALA A 326 5.43 9.48 10.53
N ALA A 327 4.71 9.82 9.46
CA ALA A 327 3.46 9.15 9.08
C ALA A 327 3.69 7.66 8.79
N GLU A 328 4.69 7.34 7.99
CA GLU A 328 5.09 5.96 7.69
C GLU A 328 5.54 5.19 8.96
N GLY A 329 6.19 5.88 9.92
CA GLY A 329 6.51 5.27 11.22
C GLY A 329 5.26 4.85 11.99
N GLY A 330 4.18 5.62 11.89
CA GLY A 330 2.87 5.25 12.43
C GLY A 330 2.30 4.01 11.77
N TRP A 331 2.41 3.92 10.44
CA TRP A 331 1.99 2.75 9.66
C TRP A 331 2.71 1.47 10.11
N ASP A 332 4.04 1.53 10.23
CA ASP A 332 4.86 0.41 10.68
C ASP A 332 4.49 -0.06 12.08
N ALA A 333 4.41 0.87 13.04
CA ALA A 333 4.12 0.54 14.43
C ALA A 333 2.75 -0.13 14.58
N ALA A 334 1.72 0.41 13.90
CA ALA A 334 0.38 -0.16 13.94
C ALA A 334 0.29 -1.49 13.18
N GLY A 335 1.01 -1.62 12.08
CA GLY A 335 1.14 -2.87 11.33
C GLY A 335 1.79 -3.98 12.15
N VAL A 336 2.88 -3.67 12.89
CA VAL A 336 3.50 -4.61 13.84
C VAL A 336 2.48 -5.10 14.86
N VAL A 337 1.71 -4.18 15.49
CA VAL A 337 0.69 -4.55 16.47
C VAL A 337 -0.37 -5.48 15.85
N ALA A 338 -0.88 -5.15 14.67
CA ALA A 338 -1.86 -5.99 13.98
C ALA A 338 -1.32 -7.38 13.66
N CYS A 339 -0.08 -7.48 13.16
CA CYS A 339 0.58 -8.74 12.85
C CYS A 339 0.82 -9.60 14.10
N LEU A 340 1.24 -8.99 15.22
CA LEU A 340 1.45 -9.71 16.48
C LEU A 340 0.12 -10.24 17.05
N ILE A 341 -0.94 -9.45 17.02
CA ILE A 341 -2.30 -9.88 17.44
C ILE A 341 -2.76 -11.02 16.52
N GLY A 342 -2.60 -10.86 15.20
CA GLY A 342 -2.94 -11.89 14.23
C GLY A 342 -2.17 -13.19 14.44
N ALA A 343 -0.84 -13.11 14.66
CA ALA A 343 -0.01 -14.28 14.94
C ALA A 343 -0.44 -14.99 16.23
N ALA A 344 -0.73 -14.23 17.29
CA ALA A 344 -1.24 -14.80 18.55
C ALA A 344 -2.60 -15.48 18.35
N ALA A 345 -3.52 -14.87 17.59
CA ALA A 345 -4.83 -15.44 17.27
C ALA A 345 -4.71 -16.77 16.51
N TRP A 346 -3.87 -16.82 15.46
CA TRP A 346 -3.62 -18.06 14.70
C TRP A 346 -2.97 -19.13 15.57
N THR A 347 -2.04 -18.78 16.45
CA THR A 347 -1.40 -19.71 17.38
C THR A 347 -2.38 -20.25 18.40
N ALA A 348 -3.34 -19.43 18.83
CA ALA A 348 -4.43 -19.82 19.74
C ALA A 348 -5.56 -20.62 19.04
N GLY A 349 -5.44 -20.88 17.72
CA GLY A 349 -6.45 -21.63 16.96
C GLY A 349 -7.72 -20.82 16.66
N LEU A 350 -7.70 -19.49 16.82
CA LEU A 350 -8.82 -18.64 16.44
C LEU A 350 -8.99 -18.60 14.92
N PRO A 351 -10.22 -18.52 14.39
CA PRO A 351 -10.45 -18.47 12.96
C PRO A 351 -9.93 -17.17 12.35
N PRO A 352 -9.53 -17.18 11.06
CA PRO A 352 -9.08 -15.97 10.36
C PRO A 352 -10.08 -14.82 10.41
N SER A 353 -11.39 -15.12 10.48
CA SER A 353 -12.45 -14.13 10.62
C SER A 353 -12.28 -13.23 11.84
N PHE A 354 -11.74 -13.75 12.95
CA PHE A 354 -11.44 -12.93 14.14
C PHE A 354 -10.43 -11.82 13.81
N VAL A 355 -9.34 -12.15 13.13
CA VAL A 355 -8.31 -11.17 12.77
C VAL A 355 -8.84 -10.17 11.77
N LEU A 356 -9.65 -10.62 10.78
CA LEU A 356 -10.28 -9.73 9.80
C LEU A 356 -11.17 -8.69 10.48
N LEU A 357 -11.99 -9.10 11.46
CA LEU A 357 -12.91 -8.19 12.18
C LEU A 357 -12.19 -7.12 13.00
N LEU A 358 -10.93 -7.34 13.42
CA LEU A 358 -10.13 -6.31 14.08
C LEU A 358 -9.92 -5.07 13.20
N ALA A 359 -9.92 -5.22 11.87
CA ALA A 359 -9.81 -4.09 10.95
C ALA A 359 -10.93 -3.04 11.14
N LEU A 360 -12.09 -3.43 11.70
CA LEU A 360 -13.19 -2.51 12.01
C LEU A 360 -12.77 -1.42 13.00
N LEU A 361 -11.85 -1.71 13.92
CA LEU A 361 -11.32 -0.71 14.86
C LEU A 361 -10.54 0.39 14.14
N GLY A 362 -9.70 -0.02 13.17
CA GLY A 362 -8.96 0.91 12.32
C GLY A 362 -9.90 1.74 11.45
N ILE A 363 -10.90 1.11 10.80
CA ILE A 363 -11.90 1.78 9.94
C ILE A 363 -12.71 2.80 10.74
N ALA A 364 -13.21 2.46 11.92
CA ALA A 364 -13.98 3.37 12.76
C ALA A 364 -13.16 4.60 13.20
N THR A 365 -11.89 4.37 13.59
CA THR A 365 -10.98 5.45 13.97
C THR A 365 -10.66 6.37 12.80
N GLN A 366 -10.34 5.80 11.62
CA GLN A 366 -10.03 6.55 10.41
C GLN A 366 -11.24 7.36 9.93
N ALA A 367 -12.43 6.75 9.90
CA ALA A 367 -13.66 7.42 9.50
C ALA A 367 -13.96 8.64 10.38
N ARG A 368 -13.82 8.49 11.71
CA ARG A 368 -14.02 9.58 12.66
C ARG A 368 -13.06 10.76 12.44
N LEU A 369 -11.80 10.47 12.11
CA LEU A 369 -10.78 11.49 11.85
C LEU A 369 -11.06 12.23 10.54
N LEU A 370 -11.31 11.49 9.46
CA LEU A 370 -11.61 12.07 8.15
C LEU A 370 -12.90 12.87 8.18
N TRP A 371 -13.94 12.38 8.87
CA TRP A 371 -15.21 13.11 9.00
C TRP A 371 -15.02 14.47 9.68
N ARG A 372 -14.36 14.50 10.85
CA ARG A 372 -14.08 15.74 11.57
C ARG A 372 -13.34 16.77 10.71
N ARG A 373 -12.44 16.30 9.87
CA ARG A 373 -11.66 17.16 8.97
C ARG A 373 -12.52 17.79 7.90
N TYR A 374 -13.34 17.01 7.22
CA TYR A 374 -14.18 17.49 6.13
C TYR A 374 -15.33 18.36 6.63
N ASP A 375 -15.89 18.10 7.82
CA ASP A 375 -16.88 18.98 8.45
C ASP A 375 -16.27 20.35 8.86
N ALA A 376 -15.03 20.34 9.37
CA ALA A 376 -14.34 21.58 9.72
C ALA A 376 -14.06 22.46 8.49
N HIS A 377 -13.77 21.88 7.34
CA HIS A 377 -13.60 22.63 6.09
C HIS A 377 -14.91 23.13 5.49
N ALA A 378 -16.02 22.42 5.69
CA ALA A 378 -17.34 22.84 5.25
C ALA A 378 -17.90 24.02 6.06
N LEU A 379 -17.41 24.23 7.29
CA LEU A 379 -17.82 25.32 8.19
C LEU A 379 -16.88 26.54 8.16
N ALA A 380 -15.72 26.45 7.47
CA ALA A 380 -14.85 27.60 7.28
C ALA A 380 -15.51 28.58 6.27
N PRO A 381 -15.74 29.87 6.65
CA PRO A 381 -16.30 30.84 5.71
C PRO A 381 -15.38 30.97 4.50
N SER A 382 -15.96 30.95 3.29
CA SER A 382 -15.26 31.31 2.07
C SER A 382 -14.63 32.69 2.27
N SER A 383 -13.30 32.73 2.37
CA SER A 383 -12.57 34.00 2.29
C SER A 383 -12.70 34.48 0.84
N ASP A 384 -13.75 35.28 0.58
CA ASP A 384 -13.87 36.08 -0.62
C ASP A 384 -12.74 37.12 -0.72
#